data_fa121f549c76a7321a1a9cc5494a0ce7
#
_entry.id   fa121f549c76a7321a1a9cc5494a0ce7
#
_cell.length_a   1.000
_cell.length_b   1.000
_cell.length_c   1.000
_cell.angle_alpha   90.00
_cell.angle_beta   90.00
_cell.angle_gamma   90.00
#
_symmetry.space_group_name_H-M   'P 1'
#
loop_
_entity.id
_entity.type
_entity.pdbx_description
1 polymer ?
#
loop_
_entity_poly.entity_id
_entity_poly.type
_entity_poly.pdbx_seq_one_letter_code
_entity_poly.pdbx_strand_id
1 'polypeptide(L)'
;AGTQRGGISSFNPNWDGDWVVRAQITDRGWEAEMAIPLRTLRYSPGENQTWGFNVMRNIRHKNEQIYLSEIPRGFDIYRISLAAKVPGLSLPTRRDVKFIPYVLGSSNKDFTRATDQVDNKAEIGGDLKWGVRPNLTLDVTA
;
A
#
# COMPACT_ATOMS: atom_id res chain seq x y z
N ALA A 1 -0.99 9.32 6.48
CA ALA A 1 -1.45 10.63 6.89
C ALA A 1 -0.84 11.67 5.95
N GLY A 2 -1.54 11.97 4.86
CA GLY A 2 -1.14 13.03 3.95
C GLY A 2 -1.62 14.37 4.50
N THR A 3 -0.70 15.26 4.83
CA THR A 3 -0.99 16.66 5.09
C THR A 3 -1.36 17.32 3.77
N GLN A 4 -2.62 17.69 3.61
CA GLN A 4 -3.02 18.58 2.53
C GLN A 4 -2.44 19.99 2.78
N ARG A 5 -1.33 20.30 2.15
CA ARG A 5 -1.02 21.67 1.75
C ARG A 5 -1.59 21.86 0.33
N GLY A 6 -2.35 22.93 0.13
CA GLY A 6 -3.05 23.21 -1.10
C GLY A 6 -2.13 23.13 -2.33
N GLY A 7 -2.58 22.40 -3.35
CA GLY A 7 -1.93 22.26 -4.64
C GLY A 7 -1.32 20.89 -4.85
N ILE A 8 -2.01 20.08 -5.68
CA ILE A 8 -1.60 18.79 -6.22
C ILE A 8 -1.33 17.72 -5.14
N SER A 9 -2.34 16.91 -4.85
CA SER A 9 -2.15 15.72 -4.03
C SER A 9 -1.07 14.87 -4.70
N SER A 10 0.01 14.58 -4.01
CA SER A 10 1.02 13.63 -4.46
C SER A 10 0.42 12.23 -4.36
N PHE A 11 -0.44 11.90 -5.32
CA PHE A 11 -0.90 10.54 -5.51
C PHE A 11 0.29 9.71 -5.98
N ASN A 12 0.64 8.67 -5.22
CA ASN A 12 1.64 7.72 -5.65
C ASN A 12 0.98 6.59 -6.45
N PRO A 13 1.03 6.61 -7.79
CA PRO A 13 0.41 5.56 -8.62
C PRO A 13 1.12 4.21 -8.50
N ASN A 14 2.33 4.19 -7.96
CA ASN A 14 3.14 2.98 -7.77
C ASN A 14 2.92 2.34 -6.39
N TRP A 15 2.02 2.91 -5.57
CA TRP A 15 1.66 2.26 -4.32
C TRP A 15 0.84 1.01 -4.61
N ASP A 16 1.40 -0.13 -4.27
CA ASP A 16 0.74 -1.42 -4.37
C ASP A 16 0.59 -2.03 -2.98
N GLY A 17 -0.64 -2.34 -2.62
CA GLY A 17 -1.01 -2.92 -1.34
C GLY A 17 -1.45 -4.37 -1.51
N ASP A 18 -1.08 -5.22 -0.56
CA ASP A 18 -1.55 -6.61 -0.51
C ASP A 18 -3.02 -6.65 -0.09
N TRP A 19 -3.91 -7.03 -1.00
CA TRP A 19 -5.34 -7.19 -0.77
C TRP A 19 -5.96 -8.16 -1.77
N VAL A 20 -7.11 -8.74 -1.41
CA VAL A 20 -7.81 -9.70 -2.26
C VAL A 20 -9.19 -9.14 -2.60
N VAL A 21 -9.55 -9.22 -3.88
CA VAL A 21 -10.89 -8.88 -4.35
C VAL A 21 -11.52 -10.06 -5.07
N ARG A 22 -12.83 -10.23 -4.86
CA ARG A 22 -13.69 -11.11 -5.64
C ARG A 22 -14.86 -10.30 -6.15
N ALA A 23 -15.21 -10.49 -7.39
CA ALA A 23 -16.33 -9.81 -8.01
C ALA A 23 -17.17 -10.81 -8.81
N GLN A 24 -18.48 -10.60 -8.83
CA GLN A 24 -19.42 -11.42 -9.60
C GLN A 24 -20.52 -10.58 -10.19
N ILE A 25 -21.09 -11.08 -11.28
CA ILE A 25 -22.29 -10.51 -11.87
C ILE A 25 -23.49 -11.30 -11.32
N THR A 26 -24.52 -10.59 -10.88
CA THR A 26 -25.76 -11.12 -10.33
C THR A 26 -26.95 -10.59 -11.15
N ASP A 27 -28.14 -11.13 -10.92
CA ASP A 27 -29.37 -10.65 -11.57
C ASP A 27 -29.68 -9.18 -11.26
N ARG A 28 -29.14 -8.65 -10.15
CA ARG A 28 -29.34 -7.27 -9.71
C ARG A 28 -28.22 -6.31 -10.14
N GLY A 29 -27.17 -6.83 -10.76
CA GLY A 29 -26.00 -6.05 -11.17
C GLY A 29 -24.69 -6.76 -10.90
N TRP A 30 -23.72 -6.08 -10.31
CA TRP A 30 -22.45 -6.67 -9.91
C TRP A 30 -22.17 -6.39 -8.42
N GLU A 31 -21.50 -7.31 -7.81
CA GLU A 31 -21.08 -7.28 -6.42
C GLU A 31 -19.56 -7.46 -6.35
N ALA A 32 -18.93 -6.79 -5.40
CA ALA A 32 -17.50 -6.97 -5.12
C ALA A 32 -17.27 -7.06 -3.62
N GLU A 33 -16.46 -8.03 -3.22
CA GLU A 33 -16.00 -8.23 -1.86
C GLU A 33 -14.50 -8.03 -1.81
N MET A 34 -14.02 -7.26 -0.81
CA MET A 34 -12.61 -6.93 -0.66
C MET A 34 -12.14 -7.31 0.73
N ALA A 35 -11.05 -8.08 0.79
CA ALA A 35 -10.34 -8.38 2.02
C ALA A 35 -9.02 -7.62 2.04
N ILE A 36 -8.91 -6.63 2.92
CA ILE A 36 -7.73 -5.79 3.08
C ILE A 36 -7.05 -6.18 4.38
N PRO A 37 -5.93 -6.92 4.34
CA PRO A 37 -5.20 -7.29 5.54
C PRO A 37 -4.74 -6.05 6.29
N LEU A 38 -4.86 -6.04 7.62
CA LEU A 38 -4.44 -4.90 8.43
C LEU A 38 -2.95 -4.57 8.27
N ARG A 39 -2.12 -5.55 7.89
CA ARG A 39 -0.69 -5.32 7.59
C ARG A 39 -0.45 -4.36 6.43
N THR A 40 -1.41 -4.23 5.52
CA THR A 40 -1.34 -3.31 4.37
C THR A 40 -1.55 -1.85 4.79
N LEU A 41 -2.22 -1.63 5.92
CA LEU A 41 -2.60 -0.31 6.40
C LEU A 41 -1.67 0.14 7.53
N ARG A 42 -1.44 1.44 7.63
CA ARG A 42 -0.73 2.05 8.76
C ARG A 42 -1.75 2.56 9.77
N TYR A 43 -1.70 2.03 10.97
CA TYR A 43 -2.60 2.43 12.05
C TYR A 43 -1.90 2.40 13.41
N SER A 44 -2.45 3.10 14.36
CA SER A 44 -2.09 2.94 15.78
C SER A 44 -2.95 1.84 16.39
N PRO A 45 -2.38 0.91 17.18
CA PRO A 45 -3.18 -0.10 17.87
C PRO A 45 -4.11 0.55 18.90
N GLY A 46 -5.20 -0.12 19.21
CA GLY A 46 -6.14 0.33 20.24
C GLY A 46 -7.54 -0.20 20.01
N GLU A 47 -8.35 -0.08 21.05
CA GLU A 47 -9.75 -0.46 21.03
C GLU A 47 -10.63 0.77 20.75
N ASN A 48 -11.86 0.52 20.27
CA ASN A 48 -12.85 1.55 20.00
C ASN A 48 -12.41 2.67 19.04
N GLN A 49 -11.57 2.35 18.09
CA GLN A 49 -11.14 3.32 17.10
C GLN A 49 -12.24 3.61 16.08
N THR A 50 -12.24 4.83 15.55
CA THR A 50 -13.13 5.25 14.48
C THR A 50 -12.30 5.56 13.24
N TRP A 51 -12.57 4.84 12.15
CA TRP A 51 -11.92 5.09 10.87
C TRP A 51 -12.83 5.81 9.90
N GLY A 52 -12.23 6.57 8.99
CA GLY A 52 -12.91 7.10 7.82
C GLY A 52 -12.85 6.08 6.68
N PHE A 53 -14.00 5.79 6.08
CA PHE A 53 -14.11 4.90 4.93
C PHE A 53 -14.97 5.55 3.85
N ASN A 54 -14.51 5.48 2.61
CA ASN A 54 -15.31 5.92 1.48
C ASN A 54 -15.04 5.05 0.25
N VAL A 55 -16.04 4.93 -0.59
CA VAL A 55 -15.98 4.20 -1.86
C VAL A 55 -16.55 5.08 -2.95
N MET A 56 -15.91 5.12 -4.08
CA MET A 56 -16.40 5.75 -5.30
C MET A 56 -16.76 4.70 -6.34
N ARG A 57 -17.91 4.85 -6.93
CA ARG A 57 -18.36 4.04 -8.07
C ARG A 57 -18.51 4.92 -9.30
N ASN A 58 -17.85 4.52 -10.38
CA ASN A 58 -17.96 5.13 -11.70
C ASN A 58 -19.05 4.42 -12.53
N ILE A 59 -20.11 5.13 -12.89
CA ILE A 59 -21.19 4.65 -13.73
C ILE A 59 -20.94 5.17 -15.16
N ARG A 60 -20.17 4.42 -15.94
CA ARG A 60 -19.64 4.85 -17.23
C ARG A 60 -20.73 5.25 -18.23
N HIS A 61 -21.78 4.46 -18.35
CA HIS A 61 -22.87 4.72 -19.32
C HIS A 61 -23.70 5.95 -19.02
N LYS A 62 -23.65 6.46 -17.76
CA LYS A 62 -24.31 7.70 -17.34
C LYS A 62 -23.34 8.86 -17.18
N ASN A 63 -22.04 8.59 -17.26
CA ASN A 63 -20.98 9.57 -16.93
C ASN A 63 -21.14 10.18 -15.54
N GLU A 64 -21.52 9.32 -14.57
CA GLU A 64 -21.79 9.69 -13.18
C GLU A 64 -20.75 9.06 -12.24
N GLN A 65 -20.45 9.79 -11.18
CA GLN A 65 -19.70 9.30 -10.03
C GLN A 65 -20.57 9.36 -8.79
N ILE A 66 -20.65 8.27 -8.07
CA ILE A 66 -21.36 8.20 -6.80
C ILE A 66 -20.39 7.79 -5.68
N TYR A 67 -20.64 8.28 -4.50
CA TYR A 67 -19.82 8.06 -3.32
C TYR A 67 -20.64 7.44 -2.20
N LEU A 68 -20.00 6.66 -1.34
CA LEU A 68 -20.66 6.10 -0.14
C LEU A 68 -21.10 7.19 0.82
N SER A 69 -20.25 8.20 1.04
CA SER A 69 -20.60 9.42 1.79
C SER A 69 -20.76 10.60 0.84
N GLU A 70 -21.57 11.57 1.23
CA GLU A 70 -21.80 12.76 0.43
C GLU A 70 -20.51 13.58 0.27
N ILE A 71 -20.12 13.82 -0.96
CA ILE A 71 -18.99 14.68 -1.32
C ILE A 71 -19.52 15.85 -2.15
N PRO A 72 -19.47 17.09 -1.63
CA PRO A 72 -19.90 18.28 -2.36
C PRO A 72 -19.07 18.50 -3.63
N ARG A 73 -19.66 19.15 -4.62
CA ARG A 73 -18.97 19.54 -5.86
C ARG A 73 -17.70 20.34 -5.56
N GLY A 74 -16.62 20.02 -6.25
CA GLY A 74 -15.30 20.63 -6.04
C GLY A 74 -14.40 19.89 -5.07
N PHE A 75 -14.91 18.84 -4.44
CA PHE A 75 -14.11 17.89 -3.67
C PHE A 75 -14.12 16.50 -4.33
N ASP A 76 -13.17 15.66 -3.95
CA ASP A 76 -13.03 14.30 -4.42
C ASP A 76 -12.92 13.30 -3.25
N ILE A 77 -12.76 12.02 -3.56
CA ILE A 77 -12.65 10.93 -2.57
C ILE A 77 -11.47 11.12 -1.60
N TYR A 78 -10.46 11.91 -1.96
CA TYR A 78 -9.29 12.14 -1.11
C TYR A 78 -9.58 13.08 0.06
N ARG A 79 -10.76 13.70 0.10
CA ARG A 79 -11.21 14.50 1.23
C ARG A 79 -11.63 13.62 2.41
N ILE A 80 -10.66 13.12 3.17
CA ILE A 80 -10.87 12.17 4.29
C ILE A 80 -11.84 12.69 5.35
N SER A 81 -11.90 14.02 5.55
CA SER A 81 -12.83 14.61 6.52
C SER A 81 -14.31 14.39 6.19
N LEU A 82 -14.63 14.06 4.93
CA LEU A 82 -15.98 13.78 4.45
C LEU A 82 -16.27 12.27 4.38
N ALA A 83 -15.33 11.40 4.74
CA ALA A 83 -15.52 9.96 4.71
C ALA A 83 -16.55 9.50 5.76
N ALA A 84 -17.30 8.45 5.43
CA ALA A 84 -18.18 7.79 6.37
C ALA A 84 -17.38 7.25 7.55
N LYS A 85 -17.92 7.37 8.76
CA LYS A 85 -17.26 6.91 9.99
C LYS A 85 -17.60 5.45 10.28
N VAL A 86 -16.57 4.64 10.50
CA VAL A 86 -16.68 3.25 10.95
C VAL A 86 -16.17 3.18 12.39
N PRO A 87 -17.06 3.26 13.40
CA PRO A 87 -16.67 3.22 14.81
C PRO A 87 -16.47 1.78 15.31
N GLY A 88 -15.90 1.65 16.51
CA GLY A 88 -15.83 0.38 17.23
C GLY A 88 -14.78 -0.60 16.72
N LEU A 89 -13.78 -0.13 15.99
CA LEU A 89 -12.71 -0.99 15.49
C LEU A 89 -11.71 -1.32 16.62
N SER A 90 -11.47 -2.61 16.84
CA SER A 90 -10.41 -3.11 17.71
C SER A 90 -9.20 -3.50 16.87
N LEU A 91 -8.11 -2.78 17.03
CA LEU A 91 -6.93 -2.90 16.20
C LEU A 91 -5.77 -3.49 17.01
N PRO A 92 -5.28 -4.67 16.65
CA PRO A 92 -4.22 -5.34 17.40
C PRO A 92 -2.89 -4.59 17.29
N THR A 93 -2.04 -4.78 18.31
CA THR A 93 -0.66 -4.33 18.25
C THR A 93 0.07 -5.08 17.15
N ARG A 94 0.68 -4.35 16.24
CA ARG A 94 1.42 -4.88 15.12
C ARG A 94 2.91 -4.97 15.46
N ARG A 95 3.51 -6.14 15.25
CA ARG A 95 4.96 -6.30 15.18
C ARG A 95 5.33 -6.39 13.71
N ASP A 96 5.82 -5.30 13.17
CA ASP A 96 6.24 -5.21 11.77
C ASP A 96 7.74 -5.53 11.69
N VAL A 97 8.05 -6.81 11.53
CA VAL A 97 9.42 -7.27 11.24
C VAL A 97 9.39 -7.92 9.87
N LYS A 98 10.19 -7.40 8.94
CA LYS A 98 10.36 -7.93 7.61
C LYS A 98 11.84 -8.20 7.39
N PHE A 99 12.17 -9.45 7.08
CA PHE A 99 13.50 -9.85 6.68
C PHE A 99 13.51 -10.18 5.18
N ILE A 100 14.43 -9.60 4.42
CA ILE A 100 14.56 -9.77 2.97
C ILE A 100 15.97 -10.27 2.69
N PRO A 101 16.20 -11.58 2.62
CA PRO A 101 17.50 -12.10 2.19
C PRO A 101 17.67 -11.89 0.69
N TYR A 102 18.90 -11.63 0.26
CA TYR A 102 19.24 -11.60 -1.15
C TYR A 102 20.57 -12.29 -1.44
N VAL A 103 20.67 -12.79 -2.66
CA VAL A 103 21.90 -13.35 -3.21
C VAL A 103 22.12 -12.69 -4.56
N LEU A 104 23.29 -12.13 -4.75
CA LEU A 104 23.70 -11.51 -6.00
C LEU A 104 24.86 -12.30 -6.60
N GLY A 105 24.72 -12.71 -7.85
CA GLY A 105 25.80 -13.33 -8.63
C GLY A 105 26.18 -12.42 -9.81
N SER A 106 27.45 -12.15 -9.99
CA SER A 106 27.95 -11.44 -11.16
C SER A 106 29.08 -12.21 -11.81
N SER A 107 29.08 -12.22 -13.15
CA SER A 107 30.14 -12.79 -13.97
C SER A 107 30.55 -11.76 -15.01
N ASN A 108 31.80 -11.32 -14.94
CA ASN A 108 32.35 -10.31 -15.85
C ASN A 108 33.50 -10.91 -16.67
N LYS A 109 33.43 -10.76 -17.98
CA LYS A 109 34.53 -11.09 -18.90
C LYS A 109 35.03 -9.81 -19.55
N ASP A 110 36.32 -9.52 -19.36
CA ASP A 110 36.99 -8.36 -20.00
C ASP A 110 37.59 -8.80 -21.33
N PHE A 111 37.00 -8.38 -22.44
CA PHE A 111 37.44 -8.68 -23.81
C PHE A 111 38.62 -7.82 -24.28
N THR A 112 39.04 -6.86 -23.48
CA THR A 112 40.20 -5.99 -23.83
C THR A 112 41.52 -6.58 -23.38
N ARG A 113 41.51 -7.59 -22.52
CA ARG A 113 42.69 -8.31 -22.05
C ARG A 113 42.91 -9.59 -22.82
N ALA A 114 44.18 -9.89 -23.12
CA ALA A 114 44.58 -11.10 -23.83
C ALA A 114 44.39 -12.42 -23.02
N THR A 115 43.94 -12.31 -21.77
CA THR A 115 43.67 -13.43 -20.89
C THR A 115 42.16 -13.67 -20.77
N ASP A 116 41.74 -14.90 -21.04
CA ASP A 116 40.36 -15.39 -20.95
C ASP A 116 39.90 -15.58 -19.48
N GLN A 117 40.16 -14.57 -18.64
CA GLN A 117 39.76 -14.63 -17.23
C GLN A 117 38.33 -14.11 -17.08
N VAL A 118 37.50 -14.97 -16.53
CA VAL A 118 36.14 -14.63 -16.10
C VAL A 118 36.18 -14.37 -14.60
N ASP A 119 35.80 -13.16 -14.21
CA ASP A 119 35.70 -12.76 -12.80
C ASP A 119 34.27 -13.04 -12.30
N ASN A 120 34.16 -14.03 -11.44
CA ASN A 120 32.88 -14.42 -10.84
C ASN A 120 32.85 -13.93 -9.40
N LYS A 121 31.80 -13.16 -9.07
CA LYS A 121 31.54 -12.69 -7.70
C LYS A 121 30.16 -13.16 -7.24
N ALA A 122 30.10 -13.61 -6.00
CA ALA A 122 28.87 -13.92 -5.32
C ALA A 122 28.81 -13.11 -4.03
N GLU A 123 27.70 -12.43 -3.82
CA GLU A 123 27.42 -11.63 -2.63
C GLU A 123 26.13 -12.15 -2.00
N ILE A 124 26.11 -12.26 -0.70
CA ILE A 124 24.95 -12.64 0.10
C ILE A 124 24.72 -11.53 1.10
N GLY A 125 23.50 -11.07 1.20
CA GLY A 125 23.13 -10.04 2.16
C GLY A 125 21.68 -10.17 2.60
N GLY A 126 21.26 -9.25 3.43
CA GLY A 126 19.87 -9.21 3.88
C GLY A 126 19.48 -7.85 4.46
N ASP A 127 18.22 -7.49 4.24
CA ASP A 127 17.63 -6.31 4.83
C ASP A 127 16.67 -6.72 5.94
N LEU A 128 16.79 -6.09 7.11
CA LEU A 128 15.87 -6.21 8.21
C LEU A 128 15.14 -4.88 8.40
N LYS A 129 13.83 -4.91 8.21
CA LYS A 129 12.96 -3.75 8.49
C LYS A 129 12.13 -4.05 9.73
N TRP A 130 12.26 -3.19 10.73
CA TRP A 130 11.54 -3.33 11.98
C TRP A 130 10.73 -2.06 12.28
N GLY A 131 9.41 -2.18 12.25
CA GLY A 131 8.48 -1.14 12.71
C GLY A 131 8.47 -1.06 14.23
N VAL A 132 9.28 -0.15 14.79
CA VAL A 132 9.39 0.06 16.25
C VAL A 132 8.14 0.77 16.79
N ARG A 133 7.60 1.72 16.01
CA ARG A 133 6.37 2.48 16.30
C ARG A 133 5.63 2.74 14.98
N PRO A 134 4.35 3.16 15.03
CA PRO A 134 3.57 3.45 13.82
C PRO A 134 4.23 4.47 12.87
N ASN A 135 5.07 5.33 13.39
CA ASN A 135 5.81 6.38 12.66
C ASN A 135 7.33 6.20 12.67
N LEU A 136 7.85 5.07 13.17
CA LEU A 136 9.28 4.81 13.29
C LEU A 136 9.60 3.40 12.77
N THR A 137 10.36 3.33 11.69
CA THR A 137 10.90 2.08 11.13
C THR A 137 12.41 2.12 11.21
N LEU A 138 13.00 1.06 11.73
CA LEU A 138 14.44 0.81 11.70
C LEU A 138 14.74 -0.09 10.51
N ASP A 139 15.66 0.35 9.67
CA ASP A 139 16.18 -0.42 8.53
C ASP A 139 17.64 -0.76 8.79
N VAL A 140 17.97 -2.04 8.71
CA VAL A 140 19.35 -2.55 8.83
C VAL A 140 19.66 -3.36 7.60
N THR A 141 20.71 -2.98 6.87
CA THR A 141 21.22 -3.66 5.68
C THR A 141 22.62 -4.21 5.98
N ALA A 142 22.87 -5.45 5.66
CA ALA A 142 24.15 -6.12 5.85
C ALA A 142 24.55 -6.94 4.61
#